data_18be7ba8879539dad6c12fa5a5899cbf
#
_entry.id   18be7ba8879539dad6c12fa5a5899cbf
#
_cell.length_a   1.000
_cell.length_b   1.000
_cell.length_c   1.000
_cell.angle_alpha   90.00
_cell.angle_beta   90.00
_cell.angle_gamma   90.00
#
_symmetry.space_group_name_H-M   'P 1'
#
loop_
_entity.id
_entity.type
_entity.pdbx_description
1 polymer ?
#
loop_
_entity_poly.entity_id
_entity_poly.type
_entity_poly.pdbx_seq_one_letter_code
_entity_poly.pdbx_strand_id
1 'polypeptide(L)'
;MSPTRLRPGTHIRVRTRLRAAIAAAAAALAVTSVTAAVPAQGADAAPHARPASVSGSGRIVYDYAPADEIRFTVDARAVPFSRPFPDIPALAHGLPTDARGTVTISHRVAATGQVGHAEAAVDCLATGGPVAALTAVVTESDVLPVGERIGLSVYDSHGKGTDRLGFSWGVVNLDLDTEGRPRPGITGTCMAPAPFNPVVEGGYHVHHTELPTS
;
A
#
# COMPACT_ATOMS: atom_id res chain seq x y z
N MET A 1 5.72 -33.97 39.40
CA MET A 1 5.99 -35.11 38.51
C MET A 1 4.72 -35.91 38.40
N SER A 2 3.97 -35.78 37.32
CA SER A 2 2.88 -36.71 36.94
C SER A 2 2.64 -36.53 35.45
N PRO A 3 2.66 -37.57 34.64
CA PRO A 3 2.48 -37.48 33.20
C PRO A 3 1.01 -37.55 32.82
N THR A 4 0.53 -36.61 32.04
CA THR A 4 -0.81 -36.61 31.47
C THR A 4 -0.85 -37.44 30.18
N ARG A 5 -1.74 -38.41 30.18
CA ARG A 5 -1.95 -39.43 29.12
C ARG A 5 -2.62 -38.84 27.87
N LEU A 6 -2.10 -39.19 26.73
CA LEU A 6 -2.72 -39.04 25.39
C LEU A 6 -3.94 -39.98 25.24
N ARG A 7 -5.03 -39.47 24.66
CA ARG A 7 -6.18 -40.24 24.21
C ARG A 7 -6.14 -40.47 22.72
N PRO A 8 -6.45 -41.66 22.23
CA PRO A 8 -6.41 -41.99 20.78
C PRO A 8 -7.72 -41.64 20.04
N GLY A 9 -7.54 -41.47 18.74
CA GLY A 9 -8.45 -40.93 17.77
C GLY A 9 -9.72 -41.75 17.48
N THR A 10 -10.65 -41.01 16.90
CA THR A 10 -11.93 -41.52 16.37
C THR A 10 -11.84 -41.67 14.87
N HIS A 11 -11.94 -42.88 14.38
CA HIS A 11 -12.01 -43.23 12.96
C HIS A 11 -13.39 -42.91 12.38
N ILE A 12 -13.45 -42.06 11.39
CA ILE A 12 -14.67 -41.85 10.57
C ILE A 12 -14.63 -42.80 9.37
N ARG A 13 -15.60 -43.72 9.34
CA ARG A 13 -15.79 -44.67 8.22
C ARG A 13 -16.47 -43.98 7.04
N VAL A 14 -15.81 -44.00 5.90
CA VAL A 14 -16.37 -43.69 4.58
C VAL A 14 -17.26 -44.85 4.13
N ARG A 15 -18.55 -44.62 3.89
CA ARG A 15 -19.46 -45.56 3.28
C ARG A 15 -19.54 -45.32 1.78
N THR A 16 -18.93 -46.17 1.04
CA THR A 16 -19.11 -46.37 -0.42
C THR A 16 -20.50 -46.95 -0.68
N ARG A 17 -21.31 -46.33 -1.52
CA ARG A 17 -22.47 -47.00 -2.14
C ARG A 17 -22.37 -46.98 -3.65
N LEU A 18 -22.55 -48.15 -4.18
CA LEU A 18 -22.38 -48.64 -5.54
C LEU A 18 -23.70 -48.55 -6.32
N ARG A 19 -23.59 -48.27 -7.62
CA ARG A 19 -24.39 -48.75 -8.78
C ARG A 19 -25.83 -48.30 -8.96
N ALA A 20 -26.10 -47.68 -10.12
CA ALA A 20 -27.12 -48.17 -11.07
C ALA A 20 -26.75 -47.74 -12.51
N ALA A 21 -26.58 -48.71 -13.36
CA ALA A 21 -26.47 -48.58 -14.82
C ALA A 21 -27.89 -48.50 -15.41
N ILE A 22 -28.13 -47.61 -16.36
CA ILE A 22 -29.27 -47.71 -17.29
C ILE A 22 -28.75 -47.47 -18.70
N ALA A 23 -29.15 -48.40 -19.56
CA ALA A 23 -28.72 -48.56 -20.94
C ALA A 23 -29.53 -47.69 -21.92
N ALA A 24 -28.85 -47.30 -22.98
CA ALA A 24 -29.20 -47.17 -24.39
C ALA A 24 -30.60 -46.75 -24.87
N ALA A 25 -30.61 -45.66 -25.64
CA ALA A 25 -31.37 -45.61 -26.91
C ALA A 25 -30.70 -44.61 -27.87
N ALA A 26 -30.19 -45.16 -28.99
CA ALA A 26 -29.65 -44.36 -30.08
C ALA A 26 -30.79 -43.83 -30.94
N ALA A 27 -30.87 -42.50 -31.07
CA ALA A 27 -31.65 -41.82 -32.11
C ALA A 27 -30.69 -40.91 -32.88
N ALA A 28 -30.37 -41.30 -34.09
CA ALA A 28 -29.59 -40.46 -34.99
C ALA A 28 -30.48 -39.35 -35.56
N LEU A 29 -30.28 -38.12 -35.13
CA LEU A 29 -30.79 -36.93 -35.76
C LEU A 29 -29.63 -36.20 -36.42
N ALA A 30 -29.63 -36.19 -37.76
CA ALA A 30 -28.75 -35.39 -38.56
C ALA A 30 -29.09 -33.89 -38.32
N VAL A 31 -28.27 -33.21 -37.53
CA VAL A 31 -28.37 -31.75 -37.38
C VAL A 31 -27.36 -31.15 -38.36
N THR A 32 -27.88 -30.52 -39.41
CA THR A 32 -27.10 -29.60 -40.26
C THR A 32 -26.67 -28.41 -39.45
N SER A 33 -25.40 -28.36 -39.07
CA SER A 33 -24.78 -27.23 -38.38
C SER A 33 -24.63 -26.06 -39.36
N VAL A 34 -25.52 -25.09 -39.27
CA VAL A 34 -25.31 -23.75 -39.80
C VAL A 34 -24.30 -23.08 -38.87
N THR A 35 -23.04 -23.00 -39.28
CA THR A 35 -22.05 -22.16 -38.60
C THR A 35 -22.35 -20.73 -38.91
N ALA A 36 -23.15 -20.08 -38.05
CA ALA A 36 -23.22 -18.64 -37.98
C ALA A 36 -21.85 -18.15 -37.47
N ALA A 37 -21.10 -17.46 -38.32
CA ALA A 37 -19.91 -16.73 -37.91
C ALA A 37 -20.38 -15.63 -36.96
N VAL A 38 -20.15 -15.83 -35.67
CA VAL A 38 -20.29 -14.77 -34.67
C VAL A 38 -19.17 -13.75 -34.97
N PRO A 39 -19.50 -12.48 -35.30
CA PRO A 39 -18.46 -11.48 -35.42
C PRO A 39 -17.72 -11.44 -34.05
N ALA A 40 -16.41 -11.57 -34.08
CA ALA A 40 -15.58 -11.33 -32.91
C ALA A 40 -15.84 -9.88 -32.46
N GLN A 41 -16.68 -9.72 -31.45
CA GLN A 41 -16.79 -8.45 -30.74
C GLN A 41 -15.39 -8.20 -30.19
N GLY A 42 -14.73 -7.18 -30.75
CA GLY A 42 -13.48 -6.69 -30.18
C GLY A 42 -13.73 -6.50 -28.69
N ALA A 43 -12.91 -7.11 -27.86
CA ALA A 43 -12.94 -6.85 -26.44
C ALA A 43 -12.76 -5.34 -26.30
N ASP A 44 -13.84 -4.60 -25.99
CA ASP A 44 -13.76 -3.22 -25.56
C ASP A 44 -12.75 -3.24 -24.41
N ALA A 45 -11.63 -2.54 -24.60
CA ALA A 45 -10.63 -2.40 -23.56
C ALA A 45 -11.37 -1.85 -22.34
N ALA A 46 -11.44 -2.63 -21.28
CA ALA A 46 -12.08 -2.22 -20.03
C ALA A 46 -11.58 -0.82 -19.70
N PRO A 47 -12.46 0.14 -19.34
CA PRO A 47 -12.05 1.49 -19.01
C PRO A 47 -10.91 1.37 -18.00
N HIS A 48 -9.72 1.92 -18.34
CA HIS A 48 -8.54 1.81 -17.49
C HIS A 48 -8.92 2.26 -16.09
N ALA A 49 -8.94 1.34 -15.14
CA ALA A 49 -9.25 1.64 -13.76
C ALA A 49 -8.34 2.78 -13.31
N ARG A 50 -8.92 3.79 -12.64
CA ARG A 50 -8.15 4.92 -12.12
C ARG A 50 -7.05 4.36 -11.21
N PRO A 51 -5.77 4.74 -11.40
CA PRO A 51 -4.69 4.23 -10.57
C PRO A 51 -4.86 4.63 -9.10
N ALA A 52 -4.34 3.82 -8.19
CA ALA A 52 -4.29 4.16 -6.78
C ALA A 52 -3.62 5.52 -6.59
N SER A 53 -4.15 6.34 -5.68
CA SER A 53 -3.61 7.67 -5.41
C SER A 53 -3.93 8.13 -3.99
N VAL A 54 -3.13 9.06 -3.49
CA VAL A 54 -3.39 9.82 -2.28
C VAL A 54 -3.07 11.29 -2.54
N SER A 55 -3.98 12.18 -2.15
CA SER A 55 -3.80 13.62 -2.29
C SER A 55 -4.43 14.37 -1.13
N GLY A 56 -3.90 15.54 -0.83
CA GLY A 56 -4.42 16.41 0.19
C GLY A 56 -3.35 17.14 0.98
N SER A 57 -3.80 17.98 1.92
CA SER A 57 -2.94 18.73 2.81
C SER A 57 -3.56 18.74 4.19
N GLY A 58 -2.79 18.36 5.20
CA GLY A 58 -3.26 18.28 6.57
C GLY A 58 -2.26 18.84 7.57
N ARG A 59 -2.76 19.63 8.53
CA ARG A 59 -2.02 19.98 9.74
C ARG A 59 -2.31 18.93 10.80
N ILE A 60 -1.26 18.39 11.38
CA ILE A 60 -1.35 17.37 12.43
C ILE A 60 -1.10 17.97 13.81
N VAL A 61 -1.56 17.26 14.85
CA VAL A 61 -1.05 17.43 16.21
C VAL A 61 -0.04 16.32 16.48
N TYR A 62 1.15 16.72 16.92
CA TYR A 62 2.22 15.80 17.27
C TYR A 62 2.47 15.88 18.78
N ASP A 63 2.23 14.79 19.49
CA ASP A 63 2.20 14.77 20.96
C ASP A 63 3.53 15.19 21.62
N TYR A 64 4.65 14.99 20.94
CA TYR A 64 5.96 15.43 21.44
C TYR A 64 6.26 16.92 21.20
N ALA A 65 5.47 17.59 20.36
CA ALA A 65 5.56 19.02 20.09
C ALA A 65 4.15 19.59 19.80
N PRO A 66 3.23 19.56 20.77
CA PRO A 66 1.80 19.83 20.53
C PRO A 66 1.50 21.30 20.16
N ALA A 67 2.43 22.21 20.45
CA ALA A 67 2.31 23.62 20.09
C ALA A 67 2.85 23.96 18.71
N ASP A 68 3.59 23.05 18.08
CA ASP A 68 4.16 23.26 16.77
C ASP A 68 3.11 23.13 15.66
N GLU A 69 3.33 23.85 14.56
CA GLU A 69 2.48 23.75 13.37
C GLU A 69 3.19 22.86 12.34
N ILE A 70 2.73 21.64 12.22
CA ILE A 70 3.30 20.67 11.28
C ILE A 70 2.25 20.34 10.21
N ARG A 71 2.60 20.64 8.95
CA ARG A 71 1.72 20.39 7.79
C ARG A 71 2.43 19.51 6.77
N PHE A 72 1.69 18.53 6.30
CA PHE A 72 2.10 17.68 5.16
C PHE A 72 1.14 17.91 4.01
N THR A 73 1.70 18.09 2.81
CA THR A 73 0.95 18.07 1.56
C THR A 73 1.43 16.89 0.74
N VAL A 74 0.51 16.09 0.27
CA VAL A 74 0.81 14.87 -0.49
C VAL A 74 0.03 14.91 -1.80
N ASP A 75 0.73 14.64 -2.90
CA ASP A 75 0.14 14.31 -4.19
C ASP A 75 0.92 13.13 -4.77
N ALA A 76 0.35 11.93 -4.66
CA ALA A 76 1.01 10.70 -5.09
C ALA A 76 0.06 9.82 -5.90
N ARG A 77 0.60 9.20 -6.95
CA ARG A 77 -0.13 8.31 -7.85
C ARG A 77 0.70 7.09 -8.19
N ALA A 78 0.07 5.91 -8.15
CA ALA A 78 0.67 4.67 -8.62
C ALA A 78 0.98 4.75 -10.13
N VAL A 79 2.16 4.27 -10.49
CA VAL A 79 2.62 4.04 -11.87
C VAL A 79 3.34 2.68 -11.91
N PRO A 80 2.59 1.58 -11.75
CA PRO A 80 3.17 0.26 -11.60
C PRO A 80 4.16 -0.08 -12.70
N PHE A 81 5.21 -0.81 -12.33
CA PHE A 81 6.23 -1.30 -13.25
C PHE A 81 6.95 -0.21 -14.06
N SER A 82 7.11 0.99 -13.48
CA SER A 82 7.70 2.14 -14.17
C SER A 82 9.20 2.32 -13.92
N ARG A 83 9.78 1.59 -12.96
CA ARG A 83 11.22 1.65 -12.60
C ARG A 83 11.86 0.27 -12.69
N PRO A 84 12.33 -0.15 -13.87
CA PRO A 84 12.96 -1.44 -14.06
C PRO A 84 14.31 -1.53 -13.33
N PHE A 85 14.61 -2.72 -12.80
CA PHE A 85 15.89 -3.11 -12.22
C PHE A 85 16.48 -4.26 -13.04
N PRO A 86 17.10 -3.98 -14.20
CA PRO A 86 17.48 -5.01 -15.18
C PRO A 86 18.48 -6.03 -14.61
N ASP A 87 19.28 -5.64 -13.63
CA ASP A 87 20.27 -6.51 -12.98
C ASP A 87 19.62 -7.50 -11.97
N ILE A 88 18.34 -7.37 -11.68
CA ILE A 88 17.59 -8.23 -10.77
C ILE A 88 16.46 -8.87 -11.57
N PRO A 89 16.58 -10.15 -12.00
CA PRO A 89 15.60 -10.78 -12.89
C PRO A 89 14.14 -10.70 -12.40
N ALA A 90 13.91 -10.84 -11.10
CA ALA A 90 12.58 -10.74 -10.50
C ALA A 90 11.99 -9.32 -10.53
N LEU A 91 12.80 -8.30 -10.77
CA LEU A 91 12.42 -6.89 -10.77
C LEU A 91 12.73 -6.21 -12.12
N ALA A 92 13.01 -7.00 -13.15
CA ALA A 92 13.38 -6.49 -14.49
C ALA A 92 12.33 -5.55 -15.08
N HIS A 93 11.08 -5.68 -14.67
CA HIS A 93 9.97 -4.83 -15.12
C HIS A 93 9.57 -3.74 -14.11
N GLY A 94 10.26 -3.59 -12.98
CA GLY A 94 9.88 -2.71 -11.88
C GLY A 94 8.98 -3.37 -10.84
N LEU A 95 8.37 -2.56 -9.98
CA LEU A 95 7.54 -3.01 -8.87
C LEU A 95 6.06 -2.65 -9.10
N PRO A 96 5.11 -3.46 -8.63
CA PRO A 96 3.68 -3.11 -8.66
C PRO A 96 3.36 -1.87 -7.82
N THR A 97 4.24 -1.51 -6.88
CA THR A 97 4.13 -0.36 -5.98
C THR A 97 4.86 0.88 -6.48
N ASP A 98 5.47 0.85 -7.67
CA ASP A 98 6.10 2.05 -8.23
C ASP A 98 5.12 3.20 -8.31
N ALA A 99 5.56 4.38 -7.90
CA ALA A 99 4.74 5.56 -7.83
C ALA A 99 5.52 6.82 -8.18
N ARG A 100 4.80 7.91 -8.39
CA ARG A 100 5.33 9.25 -8.59
C ARG A 100 4.47 10.29 -7.91
N GLY A 101 5.04 11.45 -7.67
CA GLY A 101 4.37 12.57 -7.02
C GLY A 101 5.30 13.29 -6.08
N THR A 102 4.74 14.12 -5.24
CA THR A 102 5.47 15.01 -4.33
C THR A 102 4.89 14.94 -2.93
N VAL A 103 5.76 15.00 -1.95
CA VAL A 103 5.45 15.29 -0.55
C VAL A 103 6.11 16.61 -0.20
N THR A 104 5.33 17.57 0.33
CA THR A 104 5.86 18.82 0.89
C THR A 104 5.59 18.86 2.39
N ILE A 105 6.57 19.29 3.17
CA ILE A 105 6.51 19.38 4.62
C ILE A 105 6.82 20.81 5.02
N SER A 106 6.03 21.34 5.96
CA SER A 106 6.30 22.60 6.64
C SER A 106 6.19 22.37 8.13
N HIS A 107 7.21 22.76 8.89
CA HIS A 107 7.24 22.64 10.35
C HIS A 107 7.64 23.97 10.97
N ARG A 108 6.68 24.64 11.60
CA ARG A 108 6.92 25.84 12.38
C ARG A 108 7.05 25.48 13.85
N VAL A 109 8.23 25.72 14.40
CA VAL A 109 8.54 25.50 15.82
C VAL A 109 7.95 26.65 16.64
N ALA A 110 6.99 26.34 17.51
CA ALA A 110 6.28 27.38 18.30
C ALA A 110 7.21 28.17 19.23
N ALA A 111 8.19 27.49 19.83
CA ALA A 111 9.12 28.10 20.80
C ALA A 111 10.06 29.17 20.19
N THR A 112 10.44 29.01 18.92
CA THR A 112 11.41 29.88 18.26
C THR A 112 10.82 30.67 17.09
N GLY A 113 9.66 30.27 16.57
CA GLY A 113 9.05 30.80 15.37
C GLY A 113 9.77 30.37 14.07
N GLN A 114 10.82 29.56 14.14
CA GLN A 114 11.53 29.05 12.97
C GLN A 114 10.61 28.13 12.16
N VAL A 115 10.74 28.20 10.83
CA VAL A 115 9.99 27.34 9.91
C VAL A 115 10.99 26.53 9.09
N GLY A 116 10.86 25.21 9.16
CA GLY A 116 11.60 24.29 8.33
C GLY A 116 10.72 23.79 7.18
N HIS A 117 11.34 23.57 6.02
CA HIS A 117 10.69 23.05 4.83
C HIS A 117 11.43 21.84 4.27
N ALA A 118 10.66 20.93 3.68
CA ALA A 118 11.22 19.84 2.89
C ALA A 118 10.28 19.52 1.71
N GLU A 119 10.90 19.14 0.59
CA GLU A 119 10.23 18.53 -0.55
C GLU A 119 10.85 17.17 -0.84
N ALA A 120 10.02 16.20 -1.19
CA ALA A 120 10.45 14.84 -1.47
C ALA A 120 9.68 14.25 -2.65
N ALA A 121 10.39 13.55 -3.53
CA ALA A 121 9.82 12.84 -4.68
C ALA A 121 9.31 11.46 -4.26
N VAL A 122 8.04 11.18 -4.51
CA VAL A 122 7.42 9.89 -4.19
C VAL A 122 8.05 8.79 -5.05
N ASP A 123 8.42 7.70 -4.40
CA ASP A 123 9.03 6.54 -5.04
C ASP A 123 8.23 5.23 -4.86
N CYS A 124 7.28 5.19 -3.94
CA CYS A 124 6.42 4.04 -3.71
C CYS A 124 5.05 4.46 -3.18
N LEU A 125 4.01 3.75 -3.58
CA LEU A 125 2.65 3.88 -3.05
C LEU A 125 1.97 2.51 -3.02
N ALA A 126 1.45 2.16 -1.85
CA ALA A 126 0.53 1.04 -1.66
C ALA A 126 -0.73 1.55 -0.94
N THR A 127 -1.89 1.09 -1.36
CA THR A 127 -3.17 1.46 -0.75
C THR A 127 -3.92 0.22 -0.28
N GLY A 128 -4.70 0.36 0.80
CA GLY A 128 -5.57 -0.70 1.31
C GLY A 128 -6.84 -0.07 1.89
N GLY A 129 -7.94 -0.09 1.11
CA GLY A 129 -9.16 0.63 1.50
C GLY A 129 -8.88 2.12 1.73
N PRO A 130 -9.16 2.66 2.94
CA PRO A 130 -8.95 4.08 3.25
C PRO A 130 -7.51 4.43 3.64
N VAL A 131 -6.57 3.49 3.57
CA VAL A 131 -5.19 3.67 3.99
C VAL A 131 -4.26 3.75 2.78
N ALA A 132 -3.34 4.69 2.80
CA ALA A 132 -2.20 4.75 1.90
C ALA A 132 -0.90 4.68 2.71
N ALA A 133 0.04 3.86 2.26
CA ALA A 133 1.43 3.87 2.70
C ALA A 133 2.31 4.27 1.51
N LEU A 134 3.18 5.24 1.71
CA LEU A 134 4.07 5.73 0.67
C LEU A 134 5.46 6.03 1.23
N THR A 135 6.43 6.03 0.34
CA THR A 135 7.75 6.58 0.61
C THR A 135 8.11 7.64 -0.42
N ALA A 136 8.96 8.57 0.01
CA ALA A 136 9.49 9.61 -0.84
C ALA A 136 10.96 9.87 -0.49
N VAL A 137 11.75 10.28 -1.48
CA VAL A 137 13.15 10.65 -1.32
C VAL A 137 13.26 12.16 -1.28
N VAL A 138 13.87 12.70 -0.23
CA VAL A 138 14.04 14.15 -0.05
C VAL A 138 14.87 14.72 -1.18
N THR A 139 14.31 15.70 -1.89
CA THR A 139 14.94 16.39 -3.03
C THR A 139 15.46 17.76 -2.66
N GLU A 140 14.77 18.44 -1.73
CA GLU A 140 15.15 19.74 -1.21
C GLU A 140 14.72 19.85 0.25
N SER A 141 15.57 20.36 1.14
CA SER A 141 15.21 20.59 2.54
C SER A 141 16.24 21.45 3.26
N ASP A 142 15.77 22.22 4.25
CA ASP A 142 16.58 22.92 5.23
C ASP A 142 16.64 22.18 6.60
N VAL A 143 15.94 21.04 6.72
CA VAL A 143 15.81 20.30 7.99
C VAL A 143 16.08 18.79 7.88
N LEU A 144 15.97 18.21 6.70
CA LEU A 144 16.21 16.78 6.43
C LEU A 144 17.36 16.60 5.44
N PRO A 145 18.16 15.54 5.53
CA PRO A 145 19.19 15.24 4.54
C PRO A 145 18.59 14.99 3.15
N VAL A 146 19.09 15.68 2.13
CA VAL A 146 18.75 15.38 0.73
C VAL A 146 19.20 13.98 0.37
N GLY A 147 18.35 13.20 -0.29
CA GLY A 147 18.56 11.79 -0.62
C GLY A 147 18.08 10.82 0.45
N GLU A 148 17.68 11.30 1.63
CA GLU A 148 17.05 10.45 2.65
C GLU A 148 15.66 10.00 2.18
N ARG A 149 15.33 8.72 2.43
CA ARG A 149 13.98 8.22 2.20
C ARG A 149 13.15 8.38 3.46
N ILE A 150 12.00 9.03 3.31
CA ILE A 150 10.99 9.20 4.34
C ILE A 150 9.78 8.34 4.04
N GLY A 151 9.13 7.82 5.08
CA GLY A 151 7.91 7.03 4.98
C GLY A 151 6.73 7.76 5.60
N LEU A 152 5.62 7.78 4.88
CA LEU A 152 4.36 8.36 5.33
C LEU A 152 3.22 7.38 5.18
N SER A 153 2.28 7.43 6.11
CA SER A 153 1.00 6.75 6.01
C SER A 153 -0.14 7.72 6.21
N VAL A 154 -1.22 7.52 5.47
CA VAL A 154 -2.44 8.33 5.54
C VAL A 154 -3.62 7.41 5.77
N TYR A 155 -4.52 7.82 6.65
CA TYR A 155 -5.86 7.27 6.79
C TYR A 155 -6.87 8.35 6.43
N ASP A 156 -7.68 8.09 5.39
CA ASP A 156 -8.79 8.92 4.95
C ASP A 156 -10.07 8.41 5.64
N SER A 157 -10.65 9.22 6.50
CA SER A 157 -11.88 8.90 7.22
C SER A 157 -13.13 8.98 6.33
N HIS A 158 -12.99 9.47 5.09
CA HIS A 158 -14.10 9.77 4.18
C HIS A 158 -15.16 10.68 4.80
N GLY A 159 -14.74 11.63 5.63
CA GLY A 159 -15.63 12.55 6.35
C GLY A 159 -16.44 11.92 7.50
N LYS A 160 -16.14 10.67 7.86
CA LYS A 160 -16.81 9.96 8.98
C LYS A 160 -16.04 10.06 10.29
N GLY A 161 -15.05 10.91 10.36
CA GLY A 161 -14.18 11.08 11.52
C GLY A 161 -13.01 11.98 11.20
N THR A 162 -11.90 11.73 11.89
CA THR A 162 -10.66 12.50 11.74
C THR A 162 -9.68 11.70 10.89
N ASP A 163 -9.18 12.31 9.83
CA ASP A 163 -8.06 11.77 9.06
C ASP A 163 -6.82 11.65 9.95
N ARG A 164 -5.91 10.78 9.59
CA ARG A 164 -4.69 10.57 10.36
C ARG A 164 -3.48 10.47 9.45
N LEU A 165 -2.32 10.86 9.98
CA LEU A 165 -1.05 10.77 9.28
C LEU A 165 0.02 10.19 10.21
N GLY A 166 0.82 9.27 9.68
CA GLY A 166 2.03 8.76 10.31
C GLY A 166 3.26 9.12 9.47
N PHE A 167 4.40 9.30 10.11
CA PHE A 167 5.66 9.61 9.44
C PHE A 167 6.85 8.97 10.15
N SER A 168 7.84 8.49 9.40
CA SER A 168 8.89 7.60 9.89
C SER A 168 9.81 8.26 10.94
N TRP A 169 10.06 9.55 10.85
CA TRP A 169 10.89 10.27 11.82
C TRP A 169 10.12 10.77 13.05
N GLY A 170 8.79 10.68 13.05
CA GLY A 170 7.95 10.98 14.22
C GLY A 170 7.87 9.85 15.24
N VAL A 171 8.43 8.70 14.92
CA VAL A 171 8.61 7.56 15.81
C VAL A 171 10.11 7.30 15.99
N VAL A 172 10.48 6.60 17.05
CA VAL A 172 11.89 6.23 17.23
C VAL A 172 12.25 5.19 16.17
N ASN A 173 12.77 5.68 15.03
CA ASN A 173 13.32 4.83 13.97
C ASN A 173 14.81 4.63 14.24
N LEU A 174 15.12 3.60 15.02
CA LEU A 174 16.46 3.35 15.57
C LEU A 174 16.88 1.94 15.25
N ASP A 175 18.09 1.81 14.69
CA ASP A 175 18.80 0.55 14.57
C ASP A 175 20.00 0.50 15.52
N LEU A 176 20.58 -0.68 15.68
CA LEU A 176 21.87 -0.85 16.32
C LEU A 176 22.91 -1.29 15.27
N ASP A 177 24.11 -0.73 15.33
CA ASP A 177 25.22 -1.22 14.53
C ASP A 177 25.79 -2.54 15.10
N THR A 178 26.81 -3.10 14.44
CA THR A 178 27.44 -4.36 14.85
C THR A 178 28.12 -4.31 16.22
N GLU A 179 28.36 -3.11 16.75
CA GLU A 179 28.91 -2.88 18.08
C GLU A 179 27.86 -2.50 19.12
N GLY A 180 26.57 -2.57 18.73
CA GLY A 180 25.43 -2.26 19.62
C GLY A 180 25.20 -0.78 19.85
N ARG A 181 25.76 0.12 19.03
CA ARG A 181 25.57 1.58 19.13
C ARG A 181 24.32 2.00 18.36
N PRO A 182 23.51 2.90 18.93
CA PRO A 182 22.33 3.45 18.24
C PRO A 182 22.72 4.19 16.94
N ARG A 183 21.97 3.96 15.89
CA ARG A 183 22.03 4.70 14.62
C ARG A 183 20.63 4.93 14.08
N PRO A 184 20.41 5.94 13.23
CA PRO A 184 19.13 6.09 12.53
C PRO A 184 18.78 4.83 11.73
N GLY A 185 17.55 4.38 11.84
CA GLY A 185 17.03 3.26 11.04
C GLY A 185 16.86 3.65 9.57
N ILE A 186 17.03 2.69 8.69
CA ILE A 186 16.83 2.88 7.26
C ILE A 186 15.35 2.66 6.92
N THR A 187 14.72 3.63 6.27
CA THR A 187 13.37 3.47 5.73
C THR A 187 13.44 2.73 4.39
N GLY A 188 12.91 1.51 4.36
CA GLY A 188 12.74 0.75 3.11
C GLY A 188 11.61 1.29 2.26
N THR A 189 11.60 0.93 0.97
CA THR A 189 10.54 1.33 0.03
C THR A 189 9.15 0.88 0.51
N CYS A 190 8.16 1.75 0.46
CA CYS A 190 6.80 1.57 1.00
C CYS A 190 6.73 1.27 2.52
N MET A 191 7.78 1.52 3.28
CA MET A 191 7.76 1.35 4.72
C MET A 191 7.36 2.67 5.41
N ALA A 192 6.24 2.63 6.11
CA ALA A 192 5.74 3.75 6.90
C ALA A 192 5.14 3.23 8.22
N PRO A 193 5.19 4.01 9.32
CA PRO A 193 4.47 3.66 10.54
C PRO A 193 2.96 3.74 10.30
N ALA A 194 2.16 3.20 11.22
CA ALA A 194 0.72 3.42 11.21
C ALA A 194 0.38 4.93 11.23
N PRO A 195 -0.76 5.37 10.71
CA PRO A 195 -1.20 6.77 10.77
C PRO A 195 -1.62 7.14 12.20
N PHE A 196 -0.68 7.59 13.04
CA PHE A 196 -0.87 7.77 14.47
C PHE A 196 -1.28 9.19 14.89
N ASN A 197 -0.96 10.25 14.09
CA ASN A 197 -1.32 11.61 14.42
C ASN A 197 -2.69 11.99 13.85
N PRO A 198 -3.57 12.66 14.63
CA PRO A 198 -4.79 13.21 14.09
C PRO A 198 -4.49 14.43 13.19
N VAL A 199 -5.22 14.52 12.08
CA VAL A 199 -5.26 15.69 11.21
C VAL A 199 -6.33 16.64 11.78
N VAL A 200 -5.94 17.83 12.16
CA VAL A 200 -6.84 18.79 12.82
C VAL A 200 -7.28 19.93 11.91
N GLU A 201 -6.66 20.05 10.73
CA GLU A 201 -7.02 21.03 9.71
C GLU A 201 -6.67 20.49 8.34
N GLY A 202 -7.56 20.66 7.35
CA GLY A 202 -7.44 20.06 6.03
C GLY A 202 -7.84 18.59 6.04
N GLY A 203 -7.18 17.77 5.23
CA GLY A 203 -7.47 16.33 5.11
C GLY A 203 -6.88 15.73 3.84
N TYR A 204 -7.14 14.45 3.68
CA TYR A 204 -6.61 13.64 2.59
C TYR A 204 -7.72 12.88 1.88
N HIS A 205 -7.45 12.51 0.65
CA HIS A 205 -8.29 11.61 -0.12
C HIS A 205 -7.45 10.44 -0.64
N VAL A 206 -7.86 9.22 -0.27
CA VAL A 206 -7.24 7.97 -0.72
C VAL A 206 -8.16 7.30 -1.75
N HIS A 207 -7.64 7.11 -2.96
CA HIS A 207 -8.26 6.26 -3.96
C HIS A 207 -7.54 4.92 -3.99
N HIS A 208 -8.24 3.88 -3.53
CA HIS A 208 -7.70 2.52 -3.49
C HIS A 208 -7.87 1.81 -4.84
N THR A 209 -6.84 1.10 -5.22
CA THR A 209 -6.86 0.11 -6.30
C THR A 209 -5.92 -1.02 -5.91
N GLU A 210 -6.33 -2.26 -6.15
CA GLU A 210 -5.50 -3.43 -5.89
C GLU A 210 -4.19 -3.36 -6.68
N LEU A 211 -3.13 -3.89 -6.08
CA LEU A 211 -1.83 -3.96 -6.76
C LEU A 211 -1.94 -4.87 -7.99
N PRO A 212 -1.51 -4.40 -9.17
CA PRO A 212 -1.56 -5.22 -10.36
C PRO A 212 -0.59 -6.40 -10.23
N THR A 213 -1.03 -7.55 -10.72
CA THR A 213 -0.17 -8.70 -10.98
C THR A 213 0.50 -8.52 -12.34
N SER A 214 1.82 -8.79 -12.42
CA SER A 214 2.59 -8.75 -13.70
C SER A 214 2.03 -9.71 -14.72
#